data_610321c1f7161c48f07d16a1d27c3b81
#
_entry.id   610321c1f7161c48f07d16a1d27c3b81
#
_cell.length_a   1.000
_cell.length_b   1.000
_cell.length_c   1.000
_cell.angle_alpha   90.00
_cell.angle_beta   90.00
_cell.angle_gamma   90.00
#
_symmetry.space_group_name_H-M   'P 1'
#
loop_
_entity.id
_entity.type
_entity.pdbx_description
1 polymer ?
#
loop_
_entity_poly.entity_id
_entity_poly.type
_entity_poly.pdbx_seq_one_letter_code
_entity_poly.pdbx_strand_id
1 'polypeptide(L)'
;KYLLERSNTVIQVEQMIASKSPQFFDKSPFITRPTLSVLKRLFHESEVNQFLEKNDGCVGFEFIDRVLDHFNFSYQVSQVDRRNIPASGRMMIIANHPLGALDGLALLRLIGEIRPDVKIVANDLLMGFDGLKSLVLPVDNLGGKTGRQQLKAIMNCLHNEEAVIIFPAGEVSRMSPSGIKDQQWNQYYLKIAQKTNSPLLPVHIGGRNS
;
A
#
# COMPACT_ATOMS: atom_id res chain seq x y z
N LYS A 1 13.53 25.43 -23.66
CA LYS A 1 12.06 25.38 -23.59
C LYS A 1 11.68 23.93 -23.32
N TYR A 2 11.88 23.49 -22.09
CA TYR A 2 11.44 22.17 -21.61
C TYR A 2 9.99 22.34 -21.18
N LEU A 3 9.07 21.81 -21.95
CA LEU A 3 7.71 21.51 -21.51
C LEU A 3 7.84 20.33 -20.54
N LEU A 4 7.76 20.63 -19.25
CA LEU A 4 7.46 19.63 -18.24
C LEU A 4 6.06 19.10 -18.59
N GLU A 5 6.00 17.87 -19.11
CA GLU A 5 4.75 17.12 -19.16
C GLU A 5 4.24 17.03 -17.72
N ARG A 6 3.17 17.76 -17.43
CA ARG A 6 2.44 17.62 -16.19
C ARG A 6 1.89 16.20 -16.18
N SER A 7 2.41 15.37 -15.31
CA SER A 7 1.84 14.07 -14.97
C SER A 7 0.50 14.34 -14.30
N ASN A 8 -0.57 14.41 -15.08
CA ASN A 8 -1.93 14.56 -14.58
C ASN A 8 -2.40 13.18 -14.09
N THR A 9 -1.93 12.75 -12.94
CA THR A 9 -2.41 11.51 -12.30
C THR A 9 -3.78 11.78 -11.69
N VAL A 10 -4.81 11.72 -12.51
CA VAL A 10 -6.21 11.80 -12.08
C VAL A 10 -6.69 10.37 -11.81
N ILE A 11 -7.13 10.09 -10.59
CA ILE A 11 -7.78 8.82 -10.29
C ILE A 11 -9.17 8.83 -10.89
N GLN A 12 -9.43 7.85 -11.74
CA GLN A 12 -10.74 7.63 -12.34
C GLN A 12 -11.31 6.31 -11.86
N VAL A 13 -12.34 6.39 -11.03
CA VAL A 13 -13.08 5.20 -10.52
C VAL A 13 -13.57 4.34 -11.67
N GLU A 14 -13.94 4.94 -12.80
CA GLU A 14 -14.33 4.23 -14.02
C GLU A 14 -13.22 3.30 -14.54
N GLN A 15 -11.99 3.81 -14.62
CA GLN A 15 -10.85 3.01 -15.08
C GLN A 15 -10.50 1.89 -14.10
N MET A 16 -10.62 2.17 -12.79
CA MET A 16 -10.41 1.15 -11.75
C MET A 16 -11.43 0.03 -11.86
N ILE A 17 -12.71 0.35 -12.10
CA ILE A 17 -13.76 -0.65 -12.30
C ILE A 17 -13.56 -1.39 -13.63
N ALA A 18 -13.20 -0.68 -14.71
CA ALA A 18 -12.95 -1.30 -16.00
C ALA A 18 -11.81 -2.34 -15.94
N SER A 19 -10.77 -2.07 -15.18
CA SER A 19 -9.64 -3.00 -15.02
C SER A 19 -9.98 -4.25 -14.19
N LYS A 20 -10.84 -4.12 -13.17
CA LYS A 20 -11.19 -5.22 -12.24
C LYS A 20 -12.49 -5.95 -12.62
N SER A 21 -13.40 -5.28 -13.29
CA SER A 21 -14.72 -5.82 -13.67
C SER A 21 -15.19 -5.23 -15.01
N PRO A 22 -14.54 -5.55 -16.13
CA PRO A 22 -14.91 -4.99 -17.45
C PRO A 22 -16.38 -5.26 -17.80
N GLN A 23 -16.94 -6.41 -17.40
CA GLN A 23 -18.34 -6.78 -17.59
C GLN A 23 -19.35 -5.82 -16.91
N PHE A 24 -18.90 -4.96 -16.00
CA PHE A 24 -19.75 -3.95 -15.38
C PHE A 24 -20.29 -2.97 -16.42
N PHE A 25 -19.50 -2.63 -17.44
CA PHE A 25 -19.87 -1.69 -18.50
C PHE A 25 -20.73 -2.30 -19.60
N ASP A 26 -20.84 -3.63 -19.65
CA ASP A 26 -21.74 -4.35 -20.57
C ASP A 26 -23.22 -4.22 -20.14
N LYS A 27 -23.48 -3.71 -18.93
CA LYS A 27 -24.81 -3.47 -18.41
C LYS A 27 -25.43 -2.21 -18.99
N SER A 28 -26.77 -2.13 -18.93
CA SER A 28 -27.51 -0.97 -19.42
C SER A 28 -27.00 0.35 -18.80
N PRO A 29 -26.88 1.43 -19.60
CA PRO A 29 -26.48 2.76 -19.13
C PRO A 29 -27.35 3.32 -17.99
N PHE A 30 -28.61 2.90 -17.91
CA PHE A 30 -29.52 3.29 -16.83
C PHE A 30 -29.11 2.71 -15.47
N ILE A 31 -28.34 1.63 -15.46
CA ILE A 31 -27.82 1.01 -14.23
C ILE A 31 -26.39 1.48 -13.97
N THR A 32 -25.55 1.52 -15.00
CA THR A 32 -24.12 1.83 -14.83
C THR A 32 -23.88 3.26 -14.42
N ARG A 33 -24.56 4.26 -15.03
CA ARG A 33 -24.38 5.68 -14.73
C ARG A 33 -24.69 6.04 -13.27
N PRO A 34 -25.86 5.72 -12.70
CA PRO A 34 -26.15 6.03 -11.30
C PRO A 34 -25.22 5.27 -10.35
N THR A 35 -24.90 4.00 -10.66
CA THR A 35 -23.98 3.20 -9.84
C THR A 35 -22.57 3.82 -9.84
N LEU A 36 -22.06 4.26 -10.97
CA LEU A 36 -20.79 4.98 -11.07
C LEU A 36 -20.79 6.29 -10.28
N SER A 37 -21.87 7.06 -10.37
CA SER A 37 -22.00 8.30 -9.61
C SER A 37 -21.95 8.06 -8.10
N VAL A 38 -22.63 7.02 -7.63
CA VAL A 38 -22.58 6.61 -6.21
C VAL A 38 -21.18 6.12 -5.83
N LEU A 39 -20.53 5.31 -6.66
CA LEU A 39 -19.17 4.83 -6.40
C LEU A 39 -18.15 5.96 -6.38
N LYS A 40 -18.20 6.90 -7.34
CA LYS A 40 -17.34 8.09 -7.35
C LYS A 40 -17.48 8.91 -6.06
N ARG A 41 -18.72 9.07 -5.58
CA ARG A 41 -19.01 9.75 -4.32
C ARG A 41 -18.52 8.96 -3.11
N LEU A 42 -18.71 7.63 -3.10
CA LEU A 42 -18.27 6.76 -2.02
C LEU A 42 -16.75 6.69 -1.91
N PHE A 43 -16.05 6.72 -3.03
CA PHE A 43 -14.59 6.74 -3.08
C PHE A 43 -13.99 8.16 -2.98
N HIS A 44 -14.83 9.18 -2.76
CA HIS A 44 -14.39 10.58 -2.65
C HIS A 44 -13.47 11.03 -3.79
N GLU A 45 -13.77 10.57 -5.04
CA GLU A 45 -12.93 10.80 -6.22
C GLU A 45 -12.52 12.26 -6.38
N SER A 46 -13.45 13.21 -6.17
CA SER A 46 -13.17 14.64 -6.30
C SER A 46 -12.21 15.16 -5.23
N GLU A 47 -12.33 14.68 -3.99
CA GLU A 47 -11.45 15.06 -2.87
C GLU A 47 -10.04 14.51 -3.08
N VAL A 48 -9.95 13.25 -3.51
CA VAL A 48 -8.67 12.62 -3.83
C VAL A 48 -7.97 13.34 -4.97
N ASN A 49 -8.68 13.66 -6.05
CA ASN A 49 -8.10 14.37 -7.20
C ASN A 49 -7.66 15.80 -6.81
N GLN A 50 -8.46 16.51 -6.00
CA GLN A 50 -8.06 17.82 -5.48
C GLN A 50 -6.82 17.73 -4.58
N PHE A 51 -6.72 16.69 -3.76
CA PHE A 51 -5.53 16.43 -2.96
C PHE A 51 -4.31 16.18 -3.85
N LEU A 52 -4.44 15.37 -4.91
CA LEU A 52 -3.35 15.06 -5.85
C LEU A 52 -2.89 16.33 -6.59
N GLU A 53 -3.82 17.16 -7.06
CA GLU A 53 -3.47 18.44 -7.69
C GLU A 53 -2.69 19.37 -6.77
N LYS A 54 -3.11 19.46 -5.50
CA LYS A 54 -2.42 20.32 -4.51
C LYS A 54 -1.02 19.82 -4.15
N ASN A 55 -0.78 18.52 -4.32
CA ASN A 55 0.48 17.86 -3.98
C ASN A 55 1.20 17.33 -5.22
N ASP A 56 0.95 17.94 -6.38
CA ASP A 56 1.62 17.59 -7.64
C ASP A 56 3.14 17.71 -7.48
N GLY A 57 3.87 16.69 -7.91
CA GLY A 57 5.31 16.61 -7.78
C GLY A 57 5.83 16.11 -6.43
N CYS A 58 4.98 15.96 -5.39
CA CYS A 58 5.39 15.30 -4.15
C CYS A 58 5.55 13.79 -4.36
N VAL A 59 6.69 13.23 -3.96
CA VAL A 59 7.00 11.81 -4.15
C VAL A 59 7.61 11.18 -2.89
N GLY A 60 7.49 9.86 -2.76
CA GLY A 60 8.12 9.10 -1.69
C GLY A 60 7.56 9.46 -0.32
N PHE A 61 8.44 9.66 0.64
CA PHE A 61 8.05 9.93 2.03
C PHE A 61 7.38 11.30 2.21
N GLU A 62 7.73 12.30 1.41
CA GLU A 62 7.03 13.59 1.45
C GLU A 62 5.56 13.43 1.06
N PHE A 63 5.27 12.64 0.03
CA PHE A 63 3.88 12.34 -0.34
C PHE A 63 3.14 11.62 0.79
N ILE A 64 3.79 10.66 1.46
CA ILE A 64 3.20 9.98 2.62
C ILE A 64 2.87 10.98 3.74
N ASP A 65 3.79 11.89 4.07
CA ASP A 65 3.54 12.91 5.09
C ASP A 65 2.31 13.76 4.75
N ARG A 66 2.16 14.19 3.48
CA ARG A 66 0.98 14.94 3.02
C ARG A 66 -0.31 14.15 3.15
N VAL A 67 -0.27 12.84 2.86
CA VAL A 67 -1.45 11.97 3.02
C VAL A 67 -1.82 11.83 4.49
N LEU A 68 -0.86 11.54 5.36
CA LEU A 68 -1.11 11.38 6.80
C LEU A 68 -1.65 12.68 7.42
N ASP A 69 -1.09 13.84 7.05
CA ASP A 69 -1.57 15.15 7.48
C ASP A 69 -3.00 15.42 7.00
N HIS A 70 -3.30 15.09 5.73
CA HIS A 70 -4.64 15.29 5.17
C HIS A 70 -5.73 14.52 5.93
N PHE A 71 -5.40 13.29 6.37
CA PHE A 71 -6.30 12.46 7.17
C PHE A 71 -6.20 12.75 8.68
N ASN A 72 -5.40 13.74 9.09
CA ASN A 72 -5.09 14.00 10.51
C ASN A 72 -4.69 12.72 11.25
N PHE A 73 -3.92 11.87 10.57
CA PHE A 73 -3.53 10.55 11.06
C PHE A 73 -2.18 10.63 11.76
N SER A 74 -2.11 10.12 12.98
CA SER A 74 -0.88 10.01 13.75
C SER A 74 -0.68 8.59 14.27
N TYR A 75 0.58 8.22 14.47
CA TYR A 75 0.95 6.94 15.06
C TYR A 75 1.96 7.15 16.20
N GLN A 76 2.00 6.19 17.09
CA GLN A 76 2.94 6.17 18.19
C GLN A 76 3.70 4.85 18.22
N VAL A 77 4.98 4.91 18.52
CA VAL A 77 5.85 3.75 18.69
C VAL A 77 6.76 3.99 19.90
N SER A 78 6.96 2.95 20.71
CA SER A 78 7.88 3.07 21.85
C SER A 78 9.34 3.22 21.37
N GLN A 79 10.16 3.92 22.14
CA GLN A 79 11.59 4.06 21.84
C GLN A 79 12.32 2.71 21.86
N VAL A 80 11.82 1.76 22.67
CA VAL A 80 12.37 0.40 22.73
C VAL A 80 12.10 -0.34 21.44
N ASP A 81 10.85 -0.31 20.95
CA ASP A 81 10.47 -0.97 19.70
C ASP A 81 11.18 -0.35 18.49
N ARG A 82 11.31 0.98 18.48
CA ARG A 82 12.02 1.69 17.42
C ARG A 82 13.49 1.25 17.28
N ARG A 83 14.16 0.90 18.39
CA ARG A 83 15.55 0.40 18.37
C ARG A 83 15.69 -1.00 17.77
N ASN A 84 14.59 -1.75 17.64
CA ASN A 84 14.60 -3.06 16.99
C ASN A 84 14.64 -2.97 15.45
N ILE A 85 14.53 -1.76 14.87
CA ILE A 85 14.60 -1.56 13.42
C ILE A 85 16.07 -1.36 13.02
N PRO A 86 16.69 -2.31 12.32
CA PRO A 86 18.08 -2.16 11.86
C PRO A 86 18.19 -1.06 10.82
N ALA A 87 19.25 -0.24 10.90
CA ALA A 87 19.49 0.84 9.96
C ALA A 87 19.94 0.37 8.55
N SER A 88 20.37 -0.89 8.41
CA SER A 88 20.84 -1.46 7.15
C SER A 88 20.73 -2.98 7.14
N GLY A 89 20.95 -3.58 5.99
CA GLY A 89 20.86 -5.01 5.77
C GLY A 89 19.46 -5.46 5.38
N ARG A 90 19.37 -6.60 4.70
CA ARG A 90 18.08 -7.14 4.27
C ARG A 90 17.18 -7.46 5.44
N MET A 91 15.92 -7.10 5.35
CA MET A 91 14.93 -7.38 6.38
C MET A 91 13.53 -7.45 5.79
N MET A 92 12.75 -8.37 6.30
CA MET A 92 11.33 -8.43 5.99
C MET A 92 10.52 -8.07 7.22
N ILE A 93 9.69 -7.03 7.10
CA ILE A 93 8.77 -6.56 8.14
C ILE A 93 7.41 -7.19 7.85
N ILE A 94 6.84 -7.88 8.83
CA ILE A 94 5.52 -8.51 8.72
C ILE A 94 4.59 -7.89 9.76
N ALA A 95 3.38 -7.49 9.32
CA ALA A 95 2.43 -6.81 10.19
C ALA A 95 0.99 -7.27 9.95
N ASN A 96 0.13 -7.10 10.96
CA ASN A 96 -1.31 -7.14 10.80
C ASN A 96 -1.82 -5.84 10.13
N HIS A 97 -3.07 -5.83 9.62
CA HIS A 97 -3.57 -4.77 8.74
C HIS A 97 -4.96 -4.23 9.16
N PRO A 98 -5.08 -3.63 10.36
CA PRO A 98 -6.39 -3.27 10.92
C PRO A 98 -7.07 -2.05 10.28
N LEU A 99 -6.32 -1.08 9.76
CA LEU A 99 -6.84 0.21 9.28
C LEU A 99 -6.74 0.42 7.76
N GLY A 100 -6.20 -0.56 7.03
CA GLY A 100 -6.07 -0.49 5.58
C GLY A 100 -4.89 0.37 5.11
N ALA A 101 -5.07 1.16 4.06
CA ALA A 101 -3.98 1.89 3.43
C ALA A 101 -3.15 2.75 4.41
N LEU A 102 -3.77 3.30 5.44
CA LEU A 102 -3.10 4.13 6.44
C LEU A 102 -2.08 3.35 7.27
N ASP A 103 -2.31 2.07 7.55
CA ASP A 103 -1.31 1.22 8.22
C ASP A 103 -0.02 1.12 7.40
N GLY A 104 -0.20 0.87 6.11
CA GLY A 104 0.92 0.74 5.18
C GLY A 104 1.74 2.03 5.09
N LEU A 105 1.06 3.16 4.98
CA LEU A 105 1.71 4.48 4.89
C LEU A 105 2.41 4.85 6.20
N ALA A 106 1.75 4.64 7.34
CA ALA A 106 2.34 4.91 8.66
C ALA A 106 3.56 4.01 8.92
N LEU A 107 3.49 2.73 8.58
CA LEU A 107 4.60 1.81 8.74
C LEU A 107 5.75 2.14 7.79
N LEU A 108 5.47 2.48 6.52
CA LEU A 108 6.47 2.99 5.58
C LEU A 108 7.16 4.23 6.14
N ARG A 109 6.40 5.18 6.68
CA ARG A 109 6.94 6.41 7.23
C ARG A 109 7.82 6.16 8.44
N LEU A 110 7.36 5.32 9.38
CA LEU A 110 8.12 4.93 10.57
C LEU A 110 9.46 4.28 10.20
N ILE A 111 9.44 3.30 9.32
CA ILE A 111 10.66 2.60 8.89
C ILE A 111 11.55 3.55 8.07
N GLY A 112 10.95 4.35 7.19
CA GLY A 112 11.65 5.31 6.33
C GLY A 112 12.43 6.39 7.08
N GLU A 113 12.03 6.72 8.32
CA GLU A 113 12.82 7.62 9.20
C GLU A 113 14.17 7.04 9.61
N ILE A 114 14.30 5.72 9.60
CA ILE A 114 15.52 5.01 10.02
C ILE A 114 16.29 4.54 8.79
N ARG A 115 15.54 4.04 7.77
CA ARG A 115 16.14 3.51 6.54
C ARG A 115 15.27 3.81 5.32
N PRO A 116 15.74 4.70 4.44
CA PRO A 116 14.95 5.16 3.28
C PRO A 116 14.83 4.13 2.15
N ASP A 117 15.53 2.99 2.23
CA ASP A 117 15.50 1.89 1.26
C ASP A 117 14.31 0.93 1.47
N VAL A 118 13.39 1.26 2.39
CA VAL A 118 12.21 0.43 2.65
C VAL A 118 11.19 0.52 1.51
N LYS A 119 10.62 -0.64 1.17
CA LYS A 119 9.51 -0.77 0.22
C LYS A 119 8.36 -1.57 0.83
N ILE A 120 7.16 -1.37 0.30
CA ILE A 120 5.96 -2.09 0.74
C ILE A 120 5.38 -2.91 -0.39
N VAL A 121 5.03 -4.16 -0.09
CA VAL A 121 4.24 -5.01 -0.99
C VAL A 121 2.78 -4.62 -0.87
N ALA A 122 2.20 -4.13 -1.95
CA ALA A 122 0.82 -3.67 -1.94
C ALA A 122 0.12 -3.92 -3.28
N ASN A 123 -1.21 -3.76 -3.29
CA ASN A 123 -2.00 -3.93 -4.50
C ASN A 123 -1.57 -2.92 -5.58
N ASP A 124 -1.58 -3.37 -6.83
CA ASP A 124 -1.27 -2.57 -8.03
C ASP A 124 -2.08 -1.27 -8.16
N LEU A 125 -3.25 -1.18 -7.52
CA LEU A 125 -4.04 0.06 -7.47
C LEU A 125 -3.25 1.24 -6.89
N LEU A 126 -2.31 0.99 -5.98
CA LEU A 126 -1.46 2.06 -5.43
C LEU A 126 -0.46 2.61 -6.45
N MET A 127 -0.21 1.91 -7.55
CA MET A 127 0.60 2.41 -8.67
C MET A 127 -0.09 3.56 -9.43
N GLY A 128 -1.39 3.77 -9.22
CA GLY A 128 -2.11 4.94 -9.68
C GLY A 128 -1.70 6.24 -8.97
N PHE A 129 -0.96 6.16 -7.88
CA PHE A 129 -0.44 7.32 -7.15
C PHE A 129 1.06 7.49 -7.46
N ASP A 130 1.40 8.44 -8.33
CA ASP A 130 2.79 8.69 -8.73
C ASP A 130 3.70 8.92 -7.53
N GLY A 131 3.18 9.58 -6.50
CA GLY A 131 3.89 9.83 -5.26
C GLY A 131 4.36 8.57 -4.51
N LEU A 132 3.73 7.40 -4.73
CA LEU A 132 4.07 6.16 -4.05
C LEU A 132 4.88 5.17 -4.90
N LYS A 133 5.01 5.38 -6.20
CA LYS A 133 5.61 4.41 -7.13
C LYS A 133 6.99 3.91 -6.73
N SER A 134 7.82 4.78 -6.18
CA SER A 134 9.18 4.41 -5.74
C SER A 134 9.21 3.53 -4.50
N LEU A 135 8.15 3.54 -3.71
CA LEU A 135 8.05 2.83 -2.42
C LEU A 135 7.23 1.54 -2.50
N VAL A 136 6.49 1.32 -3.59
CA VAL A 136 5.57 0.19 -3.74
C VAL A 136 6.14 -0.90 -4.62
N LEU A 137 6.08 -2.14 -4.14
CA LEU A 137 6.26 -3.36 -4.91
C LEU A 137 4.86 -3.90 -5.24
N PRO A 138 4.35 -3.68 -6.46
CA PRO A 138 2.97 -4.02 -6.80
C PRO A 138 2.76 -5.52 -6.88
N VAL A 139 1.64 -5.99 -6.30
CA VAL A 139 1.17 -7.36 -6.39
C VAL A 139 -0.29 -7.38 -6.82
N ASP A 140 -0.62 -8.19 -7.82
CA ASP A 140 -1.98 -8.28 -8.34
C ASP A 140 -2.80 -9.33 -7.60
N ASN A 141 -2.31 -10.54 -7.53
CA ASN A 141 -2.79 -11.62 -6.66
C ASN A 141 -1.64 -12.62 -6.49
N LEU A 142 -1.26 -12.93 -5.27
CA LEU A 142 -0.13 -13.81 -4.96
C LEU A 142 -0.28 -15.28 -5.43
N GLY A 143 -1.23 -15.57 -6.33
CA GLY A 143 -1.53 -16.94 -6.78
C GLY A 143 -1.45 -17.22 -8.29
N GLY A 144 -1.16 -16.24 -9.16
CA GLY A 144 -1.17 -16.42 -10.62
C GLY A 144 0.22 -16.37 -11.30
N LYS A 145 0.22 -16.38 -12.65
CA LYS A 145 1.48 -16.25 -13.45
C LYS A 145 2.21 -14.92 -13.15
N THR A 146 1.46 -13.88 -12.84
CA THR A 146 1.95 -12.58 -12.42
C THR A 146 2.75 -12.66 -11.12
N GLY A 147 2.35 -13.54 -10.19
CA GLY A 147 3.01 -13.72 -8.88
C GLY A 147 4.51 -14.07 -8.95
N ARG A 148 5.00 -14.67 -10.05
CA ARG A 148 6.44 -15.00 -10.15
C ARG A 148 7.32 -13.77 -10.34
N GLN A 149 6.90 -12.81 -11.17
CA GLN A 149 7.67 -11.57 -11.38
C GLN A 149 7.67 -10.71 -10.12
N GLN A 150 6.53 -10.64 -9.46
CA GLN A 150 6.37 -9.92 -8.20
C GLN A 150 7.22 -10.53 -7.09
N LEU A 151 7.19 -11.86 -6.94
CA LEU A 151 8.07 -12.56 -6.01
C LEU A 151 9.55 -12.30 -6.31
N LYS A 152 9.93 -12.28 -7.59
CA LYS A 152 11.30 -11.95 -8.01
C LYS A 152 11.67 -10.53 -7.64
N ALA A 153 10.76 -9.55 -7.80
CA ALA A 153 10.99 -8.17 -7.40
C ALA A 153 11.23 -8.04 -5.88
N ILE A 154 10.40 -8.70 -5.06
CA ILE A 154 10.59 -8.74 -3.60
C ILE A 154 11.94 -9.37 -3.24
N MET A 155 12.27 -10.52 -3.84
CA MET A 155 13.55 -11.18 -3.58
C MET A 155 14.74 -10.34 -4.02
N ASN A 156 14.65 -9.61 -5.14
CA ASN A 156 15.71 -8.72 -5.60
C ASN A 156 15.94 -7.57 -4.60
N CYS A 157 14.88 -6.94 -4.07
CA CYS A 157 15.02 -5.92 -3.03
C CYS A 157 15.78 -6.48 -1.81
N LEU A 158 15.38 -7.66 -1.33
CA LEU A 158 16.05 -8.30 -0.20
C LEU A 158 17.51 -8.67 -0.51
N HIS A 159 17.82 -9.14 -1.75
CA HIS A 159 19.19 -9.40 -2.15
C HIS A 159 20.04 -8.14 -2.29
N ASN A 160 19.41 -6.98 -2.55
CA ASN A 160 20.05 -5.68 -2.55
C ASN A 160 20.18 -5.06 -1.13
N GLU A 161 19.95 -5.86 -0.09
CA GLU A 161 20.02 -5.44 1.32
C GLU A 161 18.96 -4.39 1.70
N GLU A 162 17.84 -4.30 0.94
CA GLU A 162 16.73 -3.40 1.22
C GLU A 162 15.74 -4.01 2.24
N ALA A 163 14.89 -3.17 2.85
CA ALA A 163 13.80 -3.61 3.72
C ALA A 163 12.50 -3.75 2.93
N VAL A 164 11.71 -4.80 3.24
CA VAL A 164 10.42 -5.03 2.58
C VAL A 164 9.32 -5.25 3.62
N ILE A 165 8.27 -4.45 3.55
CA ILE A 165 7.06 -4.59 4.37
C ILE A 165 6.06 -5.48 3.66
N ILE A 166 5.50 -6.44 4.38
CA ILE A 166 4.46 -7.36 3.89
C ILE A 166 3.34 -7.46 4.93
N PHE A 167 2.10 -7.44 4.46
CA PHE A 167 0.91 -7.79 5.22
C PHE A 167 0.48 -9.23 4.83
N PRO A 168 0.82 -10.26 5.62
CA PRO A 168 0.66 -11.65 5.20
C PRO A 168 -0.80 -12.09 5.03
N ALA A 169 -1.76 -11.38 5.64
CA ALA A 169 -3.18 -11.63 5.43
C ALA A 169 -3.63 -11.35 3.99
N GLY A 170 -2.90 -10.48 3.26
CA GLY A 170 -3.21 -10.08 1.88
C GLY A 170 -4.43 -9.16 1.75
N GLU A 171 -5.12 -8.89 2.83
CA GLU A 171 -6.29 -8.01 2.91
C GLU A 171 -6.36 -7.32 4.27
N VAL A 172 -7.18 -6.27 4.34
CA VAL A 172 -7.46 -5.55 5.59
C VAL A 172 -8.19 -6.45 6.58
N SER A 173 -7.88 -6.33 7.87
CA SER A 173 -8.53 -7.08 8.94
C SER A 173 -10.04 -6.88 8.91
N ARG A 174 -10.78 -7.93 9.23
CA ARG A 174 -12.24 -7.89 9.25
C ARG A 174 -12.78 -7.73 10.65
N MET A 175 -13.88 -6.96 10.76
CA MET A 175 -14.63 -6.87 12.00
C MET A 175 -15.40 -8.18 12.25
N SER A 176 -15.27 -8.69 13.45
CA SER A 176 -15.98 -9.88 13.92
C SER A 176 -16.58 -9.62 15.32
N PRO A 177 -17.49 -10.47 15.83
CA PRO A 177 -18.00 -10.34 17.20
C PRO A 177 -16.90 -10.39 18.28
N SER A 178 -15.75 -10.99 17.96
CA SER A 178 -14.57 -11.07 18.83
C SER A 178 -13.54 -9.95 18.61
N GLY A 179 -13.89 -8.89 17.85
CA GLY A 179 -13.03 -7.76 17.53
C GLY A 179 -12.51 -7.77 16.10
N ILE A 180 -11.60 -6.84 15.80
CA ILE A 180 -10.93 -6.72 14.51
C ILE A 180 -9.82 -7.77 14.45
N LYS A 181 -9.84 -8.64 13.43
CA LYS A 181 -8.86 -9.70 13.23
C LYS A 181 -8.45 -9.85 11.79
N ASP A 182 -7.16 -10.10 11.57
CA ASP A 182 -6.65 -10.53 10.28
C ASP A 182 -7.28 -11.88 9.86
N GLN A 183 -7.39 -12.05 8.56
CA GLN A 183 -7.57 -13.38 7.97
C GLN A 183 -6.33 -14.24 8.22
N GLN A 184 -6.46 -15.54 7.92
CA GLN A 184 -5.33 -16.46 8.05
C GLN A 184 -4.14 -15.97 7.23
N TRP A 185 -3.00 -15.81 7.90
CA TRP A 185 -1.77 -15.38 7.25
C TRP A 185 -1.26 -16.41 6.25
N ASN A 186 -1.01 -15.96 5.04
CA ASN A 186 -0.40 -16.80 4.03
C ASN A 186 1.10 -16.96 4.33
N GLN A 187 1.58 -18.18 4.31
CA GLN A 187 2.96 -18.51 4.69
C GLN A 187 4.01 -18.21 3.60
N TYR A 188 3.63 -17.60 2.49
CA TYR A 188 4.57 -17.33 1.39
C TYR A 188 5.77 -16.46 1.83
N TYR A 189 5.56 -15.55 2.78
CA TYR A 189 6.62 -14.70 3.31
C TYR A 189 7.73 -15.51 3.99
N LEU A 190 7.40 -16.62 4.67
CA LEU A 190 8.40 -17.51 5.27
C LEU A 190 9.30 -18.13 4.20
N LYS A 191 8.72 -18.55 3.07
CA LYS A 191 9.48 -19.12 1.94
C LYS A 191 10.41 -18.07 1.31
N ILE A 192 9.98 -16.82 1.22
CA ILE A 192 10.82 -15.72 0.73
C ILE A 192 11.95 -15.46 1.71
N ALA A 193 11.65 -15.29 3.00
CA ALA A 193 12.64 -15.05 4.04
C ALA A 193 13.72 -16.15 4.08
N GLN A 194 13.32 -17.41 4.01
CA GLN A 194 14.25 -18.55 3.93
C GLN A 194 15.14 -18.50 2.69
N LYS A 195 14.55 -18.26 1.50
CA LYS A 195 15.31 -18.21 0.23
C LYS A 195 16.30 -17.05 0.15
N THR A 196 15.98 -15.94 0.77
CA THR A 196 16.81 -14.72 0.78
C THR A 196 17.68 -14.62 2.03
N ASN A 197 17.55 -15.55 2.98
CA ASN A 197 18.17 -15.49 4.30
C ASN A 197 17.92 -14.14 4.99
N SER A 198 16.68 -13.66 4.92
CA SER A 198 16.27 -12.38 5.49
C SER A 198 15.70 -12.55 6.90
N PRO A 199 16.15 -11.78 7.88
CA PRO A 199 15.52 -11.75 9.20
C PRO A 199 14.09 -11.21 9.09
N LEU A 200 13.21 -11.67 10.00
CA LEU A 200 11.84 -11.22 10.12
C LEU A 200 11.70 -10.27 11.31
N LEU A 201 11.10 -9.11 11.07
CA LEU A 201 10.68 -8.19 12.12
C LEU A 201 9.15 -8.20 12.21
N PRO A 202 8.54 -8.88 13.19
CA PRO A 202 7.11 -8.82 13.40
C PRO A 202 6.72 -7.49 14.03
N VAL A 203 5.66 -6.87 13.49
CA VAL A 203 5.08 -5.62 13.99
C VAL A 203 3.60 -5.84 14.27
N HIS A 204 3.16 -5.42 15.44
CA HIS A 204 1.74 -5.39 15.77
C HIS A 204 1.21 -3.95 15.68
N ILE A 205 0.21 -3.75 14.82
CA ILE A 205 -0.48 -2.47 14.66
C ILE A 205 -1.75 -2.53 15.48
N GLY A 206 -1.82 -1.71 16.54
CA GLY A 206 -3.03 -1.48 17.30
C GLY A 206 -3.69 -0.20 16.79
N GLY A 207 -4.97 -0.27 16.39
CA GLY A 207 -5.70 0.89 15.91
C GLY A 207 -7.21 0.66 15.96
N ARG A 208 -7.95 1.77 15.97
CA ARG A 208 -9.41 1.78 15.83
C ARG A 208 -9.77 2.85 14.82
N ASN A 209 -10.65 2.52 13.89
CA ASN A 209 -11.34 3.53 13.12
C ASN A 209 -12.34 4.22 14.05
N SER A 210 -12.21 5.53 14.21
CA SER A 210 -13.15 6.39 14.95
C SER A 210 -14.33 6.74 14.08
#